data_02600185b329f04f92db17506652393c
#
_entry.id   02600185b329f04f92db17506652393c
#
_cell.length_a   1.000
_cell.length_b   1.000
_cell.length_c   1.000
_cell.angle_alpha   90.00
_cell.angle_beta   90.00
_cell.angle_gamma   90.00
#
_symmetry.space_group_name_H-M   'P 1'
#
loop_
_entity.id
_entity.type
_entity.pdbx_description
1 polymer ?
#
loop_
_entity_poly.entity_id
_entity_poly.type
_entity_poly.pdbx_seq_one_letter_code
_entity_poly.pdbx_strand_id
1 'polypeptide(L)'
;MHMNKLKILMLGPSESGKTTIANYLSESINIEEAGPPRPTQGVRIVEFELPNINVNGKNTNIDIELWDCSGDHRFESCWPALRVGVQGAILVCSPTTTQVATRELELLYNYFVSQPKLSAKQCVLFYNCTNDSDDIESLTLSSTFSKVSQVAINLKSGGNRLKIDFSNYITSVLQAINRYA
;
A
#
# COMPACT_ATOMS: atom_id res chain seq x y z
N MET A 1 -7.24 -24.66 3.93
CA MET A 1 -6.99 -24.03 2.62
C MET A 1 -5.77 -23.13 2.80
N HIS A 2 -4.61 -23.51 2.28
CA HIS A 2 -3.42 -22.65 2.36
C HIS A 2 -3.63 -21.50 1.38
N MET A 3 -3.93 -20.33 1.90
CA MET A 3 -4.01 -19.12 1.11
C MET A 3 -2.57 -18.61 0.90
N ASN A 4 -1.94 -19.04 -0.19
CA ASN A 4 -0.56 -18.67 -0.49
C ASN A 4 -0.48 -17.35 -1.28
N LYS A 5 -1.61 -16.77 -1.70
CA LYS A 5 -1.67 -15.60 -2.56
C LYS A 5 -2.54 -14.51 -1.93
N LEU A 6 -2.01 -13.28 -1.87
CA LEU A 6 -2.70 -12.10 -1.34
C LEU A 6 -2.87 -11.04 -2.41
N LYS A 7 -4.11 -10.54 -2.54
CA LYS A 7 -4.41 -9.34 -3.34
C LYS A 7 -4.33 -8.10 -2.47
N ILE A 8 -3.36 -7.25 -2.75
CA ILE A 8 -3.11 -5.98 -2.05
C ILE A 8 -3.29 -4.82 -3.03
N LEU A 9 -4.14 -3.86 -2.67
CA LEU A 9 -4.29 -2.63 -3.45
C LEU A 9 -3.31 -1.56 -2.95
N MET A 10 -2.70 -0.84 -3.88
CA MET A 10 -1.94 0.37 -3.60
C MET A 10 -2.70 1.57 -4.16
N LEU A 11 -3.14 2.44 -3.27
CA LEU A 11 -4.10 3.50 -3.52
C LEU A 11 -3.56 4.85 -3.03
N GLY A 12 -4.02 5.93 -3.60
CA GLY A 12 -3.63 7.28 -3.20
C GLY A 12 -3.64 8.26 -4.37
N PRO A 13 -3.45 9.55 -4.10
CA PRO A 13 -3.43 10.59 -5.14
C PRO A 13 -2.42 10.31 -6.25
N SER A 14 -2.64 10.92 -7.39
CA SER A 14 -1.62 10.95 -8.44
C SER A 14 -0.32 11.57 -7.88
N GLU A 15 0.83 11.11 -8.38
CA GLU A 15 2.16 11.60 -7.98
C GLU A 15 2.56 11.33 -6.51
N SER A 16 1.82 10.51 -5.77
CA SER A 16 2.20 10.13 -4.40
C SER A 16 3.36 9.14 -4.31
N GLY A 17 3.80 8.58 -5.43
CA GLY A 17 4.94 7.64 -5.50
C GLY A 17 4.55 6.16 -5.46
N LYS A 18 3.28 5.80 -5.63
CA LYS A 18 2.79 4.41 -5.63
C LYS A 18 3.59 3.49 -6.55
N THR A 19 3.72 3.89 -7.81
CA THR A 19 4.43 3.11 -8.82
C THR A 19 5.90 2.90 -8.48
N THR A 20 6.56 3.90 -7.92
CA THR A 20 7.95 3.79 -7.47
C THR A 20 8.09 2.79 -6.32
N ILE A 21 7.17 2.85 -5.35
CA ILE A 21 7.11 1.90 -4.23
C ILE A 21 6.84 0.48 -4.75
N ALA A 22 5.88 0.31 -5.65
CA ALA A 22 5.55 -0.99 -6.24
C ALA A 22 6.75 -1.60 -7.00
N ASN A 23 7.45 -0.80 -7.78
CA ASN A 23 8.65 -1.23 -8.50
C ASN A 23 9.76 -1.67 -7.54
N TYR A 24 9.95 -0.92 -6.46
CA TYR A 24 10.96 -1.24 -5.46
C TYR A 24 10.64 -2.57 -4.73
N LEU A 25 9.39 -2.77 -4.33
CA LEU A 25 8.96 -3.98 -3.63
C LEU A 25 9.06 -5.23 -4.50
N SER A 26 8.75 -5.11 -5.78
CA SER A 26 8.78 -6.22 -6.73
C SER A 26 10.15 -6.44 -7.38
N GLU A 27 11.15 -5.60 -7.07
CA GLU A 27 12.48 -5.62 -7.71
C GLU A 27 12.42 -5.56 -9.25
N SER A 28 11.30 -5.06 -9.79
CA SER A 28 11.03 -5.11 -11.23
C SER A 28 11.90 -4.16 -12.05
N ILE A 29 12.51 -3.14 -11.41
CA ILE A 29 13.33 -2.13 -12.08
C ILE A 29 14.43 -1.66 -11.11
N ASN A 30 15.68 -1.60 -11.57
CA ASN A 30 16.72 -0.82 -10.91
C ASN A 30 16.28 0.65 -10.87
N ILE A 31 16.06 1.20 -9.68
CA ILE A 31 15.57 2.58 -9.49
C ILE A 31 16.52 3.59 -10.14
N GLU A 32 17.81 3.29 -10.22
CA GLU A 32 18.83 4.14 -10.85
C GLU A 32 18.71 4.22 -12.37
N GLU A 33 18.13 3.20 -13.01
CA GLU A 33 17.93 3.11 -14.47
C GLU A 33 16.51 3.52 -14.90
N ALA A 34 15.57 3.61 -13.96
CA ALA A 34 14.21 4.00 -14.25
C ALA A 34 14.15 5.52 -14.48
N GLY A 35 13.80 5.93 -15.68
CA GLY A 35 13.38 7.30 -15.96
C GLY A 35 12.18 7.71 -15.09
N PRO A 36 11.73 8.98 -15.16
CA PRO A 36 10.61 9.44 -14.36
C PRO A 36 9.39 8.53 -14.56
N PRO A 37 8.69 8.12 -13.47
CA PRO A 37 7.57 7.21 -13.56
C PRO A 37 6.45 7.83 -14.40
N ARG A 38 5.92 7.06 -15.34
CA ARG A 38 4.76 7.48 -16.13
C ARG A 38 3.48 7.26 -15.31
N PRO A 39 2.46 8.13 -15.45
CA PRO A 39 1.17 7.93 -14.80
C PRO A 39 0.57 6.58 -15.15
N THR A 40 0.13 5.84 -14.13
CA THR A 40 -0.50 4.53 -14.29
C THR A 40 -1.85 4.69 -14.99
N GLN A 41 -2.08 3.94 -16.07
CA GLN A 41 -3.34 3.89 -16.78
C GLN A 41 -4.23 2.79 -16.17
N GLY A 42 -5.23 3.21 -15.39
CA GLY A 42 -6.13 2.27 -14.70
C GLY A 42 -5.44 1.53 -13.55
N VAL A 43 -4.92 0.35 -13.81
CA VAL A 43 -4.24 -0.48 -12.83
C VAL A 43 -3.09 -1.27 -13.48
N ARG A 44 -2.02 -1.43 -12.73
CA ARG A 44 -0.92 -2.34 -13.07
C ARG A 44 -0.78 -3.38 -11.97
N ILE A 45 -0.80 -4.66 -12.35
CA ILE A 45 -0.64 -5.77 -11.41
C ILE A 45 0.82 -6.23 -11.46
N VAL A 46 1.44 -6.27 -10.29
CA VAL A 46 2.80 -6.77 -10.12
C VAL A 46 2.76 -7.97 -9.19
N GLU A 47 3.31 -9.08 -9.63
CA GLU A 47 3.34 -10.33 -8.87
C GLU A 47 4.75 -10.64 -8.41
N PHE A 48 4.91 -10.98 -7.13
CA PHE A 48 6.19 -11.40 -6.57
C PHE A 48 5.98 -12.25 -5.31
N GLU A 49 6.99 -13.06 -4.99
CA GLU A 49 7.00 -13.85 -3.76
C GLU A 49 7.68 -13.07 -2.63
N LEU A 50 7.05 -13.08 -1.46
CA LEU A 50 7.61 -12.56 -0.22
C LEU A 50 8.06 -13.74 0.65
N PRO A 51 9.38 -13.97 0.81
CA PRO A 51 9.89 -15.13 1.52
C PRO A 51 9.85 -14.95 3.03
N ASN A 52 9.84 -16.08 3.76
CA ASN A 52 10.07 -16.14 5.20
C ASN A 52 9.12 -15.31 6.07
N ILE A 53 7.87 -15.19 5.69
CA ILE A 53 6.85 -14.54 6.52
C ILE A 53 6.45 -15.48 7.65
N ASN A 54 6.58 -15.00 8.90
CA ASN A 54 6.17 -15.77 10.07
C ASN A 54 4.67 -15.67 10.31
N VAL A 55 3.98 -16.78 10.16
CA VAL A 55 2.55 -16.89 10.44
C VAL A 55 2.35 -17.99 11.50
N ASN A 56 1.89 -17.60 12.69
CA ASN A 56 1.64 -18.54 13.80
C ASN A 56 2.84 -19.46 14.13
N GLY A 57 4.05 -18.91 14.09
CA GLY A 57 5.28 -19.64 14.41
C GLY A 57 5.85 -20.47 13.24
N LYS A 58 5.24 -20.42 12.06
CA LYS A 58 5.76 -21.06 10.85
C LYS A 58 6.19 -20.02 9.84
N ASN A 59 7.40 -20.17 9.31
CA ASN A 59 7.87 -19.37 8.19
C ASN A 59 7.29 -19.95 6.90
N THR A 60 6.70 -19.10 6.09
CA THR A 60 6.11 -19.46 4.80
C THR A 60 6.40 -18.39 3.77
N ASN A 61 6.37 -18.78 2.50
CA ASN A 61 6.44 -17.85 1.40
C ASN A 61 5.03 -17.47 0.99
N ILE A 62 4.83 -16.21 0.69
CA ILE A 62 3.52 -15.65 0.31
C ILE A 62 3.63 -15.01 -1.06
N ASP A 63 2.78 -15.43 -1.98
CA ASP A 63 2.63 -14.79 -3.28
C ASP A 63 1.81 -13.50 -3.12
N ILE A 64 2.35 -12.39 -3.60
CA ILE A 64 1.72 -11.08 -3.55
C ILE A 64 1.26 -10.69 -4.95
N GLU A 65 0.00 -10.37 -5.10
CA GLU A 65 -0.52 -9.55 -6.20
C GLU A 65 -0.66 -8.11 -5.71
N LEU A 66 0.29 -7.27 -6.06
CA LEU A 66 0.25 -5.84 -5.76
C LEU A 66 -0.39 -5.10 -6.93
N TRP A 67 -1.56 -4.52 -6.69
CA TRP A 67 -2.34 -3.77 -7.66
C TRP A 67 -2.03 -2.28 -7.51
N ASP A 68 -1.11 -1.77 -8.33
CA ASP A 68 -0.75 -0.35 -8.40
C ASP A 68 -1.85 0.40 -9.16
N CYS A 69 -2.77 1.00 -8.40
CA CYS A 69 -3.96 1.66 -8.94
C CYS A 69 -3.68 3.12 -9.30
N SER A 70 -4.23 3.57 -10.42
CA SER A 70 -4.16 4.98 -10.81
C SER A 70 -4.80 5.87 -9.74
N GLY A 71 -4.16 7.01 -9.44
CA GLY A 71 -4.74 8.07 -8.62
C GLY A 71 -5.59 9.05 -9.44
N ASP A 72 -5.81 8.81 -10.71
CA ASP A 72 -6.62 9.67 -11.58
C ASP A 72 -8.10 9.30 -11.46
N HIS A 73 -8.93 10.27 -11.08
CA HIS A 73 -10.37 10.11 -10.90
C HIS A 73 -11.13 9.62 -12.14
N ARG A 74 -10.54 9.75 -13.33
CA ARG A 74 -11.11 9.18 -14.57
C ARG A 74 -11.27 7.66 -14.50
N PHE A 75 -10.54 6.98 -13.61
CA PHE A 75 -10.60 5.53 -13.43
C PHE A 75 -11.48 5.09 -12.26
N GLU A 76 -12.24 5.98 -11.62
CA GLU A 76 -13.15 5.62 -10.51
C GLU A 76 -14.19 4.57 -10.92
N SER A 77 -14.60 4.56 -12.19
CA SER A 77 -15.51 3.53 -12.72
C SER A 77 -14.95 2.09 -12.62
N CYS A 78 -13.63 1.94 -12.46
CA CYS A 78 -12.96 0.65 -12.26
C CYS A 78 -12.98 0.17 -10.80
N TRP A 79 -13.27 1.03 -9.85
CA TRP A 79 -13.20 0.73 -8.41
C TRP A 79 -14.01 -0.50 -7.98
N PRO A 80 -15.23 -0.74 -8.47
CA PRO A 80 -15.97 -1.95 -8.14
C PRO A 80 -15.21 -3.24 -8.49
N ALA A 81 -14.53 -3.27 -9.64
CA ALA A 81 -13.71 -4.41 -10.05
C ALA A 81 -12.44 -4.54 -9.20
N LEU A 82 -11.78 -3.42 -8.88
CA LEU A 82 -10.57 -3.42 -8.02
C LEU A 82 -10.87 -4.00 -6.65
N ARG A 83 -12.04 -3.68 -6.08
CA ARG A 83 -12.45 -4.09 -4.73
C ARG A 83 -12.74 -5.59 -4.60
N VAL A 84 -13.04 -6.29 -5.68
CA VAL A 84 -13.36 -7.72 -5.62
C VAL A 84 -12.16 -8.53 -5.11
N GLY A 85 -12.36 -9.27 -4.02
CA GLY A 85 -11.33 -10.15 -3.45
C GLY A 85 -10.16 -9.42 -2.79
N VAL A 86 -10.28 -8.11 -2.52
CA VAL A 86 -9.23 -7.35 -1.80
C VAL A 86 -9.03 -7.92 -0.39
N GLN A 87 -7.77 -8.09 0.01
CA GLN A 87 -7.39 -8.63 1.31
C GLN A 87 -6.57 -7.63 2.13
N GLY A 88 -6.02 -6.62 1.47
CA GLY A 88 -5.33 -5.51 2.12
C GLY A 88 -5.24 -4.29 1.22
N ALA A 89 -5.04 -3.12 1.85
CA ALA A 89 -4.90 -1.84 1.17
C ALA A 89 -3.71 -1.06 1.73
N ILE A 90 -2.89 -0.53 0.84
CA ILE A 90 -1.82 0.41 1.14
C ILE A 90 -2.27 1.77 0.63
N LEU A 91 -2.47 2.72 1.53
CA LEU A 91 -2.71 4.11 1.18
C LEU A 91 -1.38 4.84 1.10
N VAL A 92 -1.14 5.56 0.01
CA VAL A 92 0.12 6.29 -0.19
C VAL A 92 -0.17 7.77 -0.34
N CYS A 93 0.54 8.59 0.39
CA CYS A 93 0.58 10.03 0.22
C CYS A 93 2.02 10.56 0.32
N SER A 94 2.22 11.79 -0.09
CA SER A 94 3.51 12.47 -0.05
C SER A 94 3.35 13.92 0.41
N PRO A 95 4.41 14.61 0.81
CA PRO A 95 4.36 16.03 1.21
C PRO A 95 3.71 16.93 0.15
N THR A 96 3.95 16.64 -1.12
CA THR A 96 3.42 17.43 -2.25
C THR A 96 1.92 17.28 -2.45
N THR A 97 1.32 16.22 -1.88
CA THR A 97 -0.11 15.92 -2.02
C THR A 97 -0.92 16.21 -0.75
N THR A 98 -0.29 16.73 0.31
CA THR A 98 -0.85 16.78 1.68
C THR A 98 -2.19 17.52 1.78
N GLN A 99 -2.38 18.65 1.09
CA GLN A 99 -3.61 19.44 1.21
C GLN A 99 -4.85 18.78 0.59
N VAL A 100 -4.66 18.00 -0.47
CA VAL A 100 -5.74 17.25 -1.15
C VAL A 100 -5.85 15.84 -0.58
N ALA A 101 -4.75 15.31 -0.08
CA ALA A 101 -4.60 13.92 0.31
C ALA A 101 -5.55 13.48 1.43
N THR A 102 -5.77 14.29 2.46
CA THR A 102 -6.56 13.86 3.62
C THR A 102 -7.98 13.43 3.22
N ARG A 103 -8.66 14.25 2.43
CA ARG A 103 -10.02 13.97 1.98
C ARG A 103 -10.07 12.79 1.01
N GLU A 104 -9.10 12.71 0.13
CA GLU A 104 -8.99 11.62 -0.84
C GLU A 104 -8.65 10.29 -0.15
N LEU A 105 -7.74 10.29 0.82
CA LEU A 105 -7.41 9.11 1.61
C LEU A 105 -8.63 8.62 2.42
N GLU A 106 -9.44 9.50 2.97
CA GLU A 106 -10.68 9.14 3.65
C GLU A 106 -11.68 8.47 2.70
N LEU A 107 -11.83 9.00 1.50
CA LEU A 107 -12.69 8.42 0.48
C LEU A 107 -12.23 7.01 0.10
N LEU A 108 -10.94 6.86 -0.18
CA LEU A 108 -10.32 5.57 -0.53
C LEU A 108 -10.44 4.56 0.63
N TYR A 109 -10.15 4.98 1.86
CA TYR A 109 -10.29 4.13 3.04
C TYR A 109 -11.74 3.66 3.20
N ASN A 110 -12.69 4.57 3.10
CA ASN A 110 -14.09 4.23 3.24
C ASN A 110 -14.53 3.22 2.18
N TYR A 111 -14.16 3.43 0.93
CA TYR A 111 -14.59 2.56 -0.17
C TYR A 111 -13.88 1.20 -0.18
N PHE A 112 -12.56 1.17 0.01
CA PHE A 112 -11.76 -0.06 -0.16
C PHE A 112 -11.49 -0.82 1.14
N VAL A 113 -11.67 -0.20 2.31
CA VAL A 113 -11.40 -0.82 3.61
C VAL A 113 -12.68 -0.97 4.42
N SER A 114 -13.41 0.13 4.68
CA SER A 114 -14.59 0.10 5.54
C SER A 114 -15.76 -0.64 4.91
N GLN A 115 -16.13 -0.33 3.67
CA GLN A 115 -17.27 -0.96 3.00
C GLN A 115 -17.11 -2.47 2.82
N PRO A 116 -15.95 -3.01 2.38
CA PRO A 116 -15.73 -4.46 2.33
C PRO A 116 -15.46 -5.08 3.71
N LYS A 117 -15.51 -4.29 4.79
CA LYS A 117 -15.31 -4.73 6.18
C LYS A 117 -13.93 -5.31 6.47
N LEU A 118 -12.90 -4.78 5.82
CA LEU A 118 -11.53 -5.08 6.21
C LEU A 118 -11.24 -4.44 7.58
N SER A 119 -10.43 -5.10 8.38
CA SER A 119 -9.96 -4.53 9.65
C SER A 119 -8.90 -3.44 9.40
N ALA A 120 -8.71 -2.55 10.38
CA ALA A 120 -7.64 -1.55 10.32
C ALA A 120 -6.23 -2.17 10.17
N LYS A 121 -6.04 -3.42 10.62
CA LYS A 121 -4.78 -4.17 10.45
C LYS A 121 -4.52 -4.61 9.01
N GLN A 122 -5.54 -4.61 8.16
CA GLN A 122 -5.43 -4.90 6.74
C GLN A 122 -5.21 -3.62 5.92
N CYS A 123 -5.05 -2.48 6.58
CA CYS A 123 -4.71 -1.20 5.97
C CYS A 123 -3.42 -0.65 6.58
N VAL A 124 -2.58 -0.03 5.77
CA VAL A 124 -1.42 0.75 6.18
C VAL A 124 -1.36 2.03 5.39
N LEU A 125 -0.91 3.11 6.03
CA LEU A 125 -0.61 4.37 5.37
C LEU A 125 0.89 4.51 5.20
N PHE A 126 1.36 4.64 3.97
CA PHE A 126 2.74 4.96 3.62
C PHE A 126 2.85 6.44 3.28
N TYR A 127 3.60 7.17 4.10
CA TYR A 127 3.96 8.55 3.85
C TYR A 127 5.31 8.59 3.14
N ASN A 128 5.27 8.88 1.85
CA ASN A 128 6.46 8.86 0.99
C ASN A 128 7.21 10.17 1.10
N CYS A 129 8.20 10.22 1.99
CA CYS A 129 9.09 11.35 2.20
C CYS A 129 10.01 11.55 1.00
N THR A 130 10.10 12.77 0.52
CA THR A 130 11.00 13.15 -0.58
C THR A 130 12.33 13.71 -0.08
N ASN A 131 12.34 14.25 1.13
CA ASN A 131 13.49 14.82 1.81
C ASN A 131 13.56 14.31 3.26
N ASP A 132 14.73 14.38 3.86
CA ASP A 132 14.95 13.97 5.26
C ASP A 132 14.25 14.88 6.28
N SER A 133 13.83 16.08 5.86
CA SER A 133 13.06 17.02 6.68
C SER A 133 11.55 16.79 6.64
N ASP A 134 11.07 15.88 5.78
CA ASP A 134 9.65 15.58 5.69
C ASP A 134 9.21 14.79 6.93
N ASP A 135 8.17 15.26 7.59
CA ASP A 135 7.65 14.65 8.81
C ASP A 135 6.22 14.19 8.61
N ILE A 136 5.97 12.93 8.96
CA ILE A 136 4.62 12.34 8.95
C ILE A 136 3.68 13.07 9.91
N GLU A 137 4.19 13.69 10.98
CA GLU A 137 3.39 14.46 11.93
C GLU A 137 2.75 15.71 11.30
N SER A 138 3.28 16.17 10.16
CA SER A 138 2.67 17.25 9.37
C SER A 138 1.35 16.86 8.72
N LEU A 139 1.07 15.55 8.60
CA LEU A 139 -0.15 15.02 8.00
C LEU A 139 -1.28 14.96 9.05
N THR A 140 -2.20 15.90 8.97
CA THR A 140 -3.39 15.90 9.83
C THR A 140 -4.44 14.94 9.27
N LEU A 141 -4.53 13.76 9.86
CA LEU A 141 -5.53 12.75 9.52
C LEU A 141 -6.71 12.79 10.49
N SER A 142 -7.89 12.42 10.00
CA SER A 142 -9.08 12.28 10.85
C SER A 142 -8.96 11.07 11.80
N SER A 143 -9.83 11.01 12.80
CA SER A 143 -9.92 9.91 13.75
C SER A 143 -10.17 8.55 13.10
N THR A 144 -10.65 8.53 11.85
CA THR A 144 -10.83 7.31 11.03
C THR A 144 -9.52 6.51 10.93
N PHE A 145 -8.38 7.19 10.87
CA PHE A 145 -7.06 6.57 10.75
C PHE A 145 -6.39 6.24 12.09
N SER A 146 -7.03 6.48 13.22
CA SER A 146 -6.43 6.29 14.56
C SER A 146 -5.95 4.86 14.83
N LYS A 147 -6.52 3.86 14.15
CA LYS A 147 -6.16 2.44 14.27
C LYS A 147 -5.35 1.91 13.09
N VAL A 148 -5.12 2.75 12.08
CA VAL A 148 -4.33 2.40 10.90
C VAL A 148 -2.87 2.69 11.18
N SER A 149 -1.99 1.72 10.91
CA SER A 149 -0.55 1.91 11.03
C SER A 149 -0.07 2.93 10.00
N GLN A 150 0.74 3.89 10.45
CA GLN A 150 1.30 4.95 9.62
C GLN A 150 2.82 4.80 9.60
N VAL A 151 3.41 4.77 8.42
CA VAL A 151 4.84 4.51 8.23
C VAL A 151 5.42 5.56 7.28
N ALA A 152 6.45 6.27 7.75
CA ALA A 152 7.25 7.15 6.91
C ALA A 152 8.21 6.31 6.06
N ILE A 153 8.24 6.56 4.75
CA ILE A 153 9.09 5.87 3.79
C ILE A 153 10.00 6.89 3.12
N ASN A 154 11.29 6.60 3.09
CA ASN A 154 12.26 7.35 2.31
C ASN A 154 13.05 6.38 1.43
N LEU A 155 12.76 6.37 0.13
CA LEU A 155 13.41 5.47 -0.82
C LEU A 155 14.87 5.87 -1.12
N LYS A 156 15.23 7.15 -0.90
CA LYS A 156 16.60 7.63 -1.14
C LYS A 156 17.59 7.19 -0.06
N SER A 157 17.11 7.10 1.18
CA SER A 157 17.99 6.81 2.34
C SER A 157 17.92 5.37 2.84
N GLY A 158 16.98 4.53 2.37
CA GLY A 158 16.89 3.19 2.93
C GLY A 158 15.78 2.29 2.41
N GLY A 159 15.88 1.85 1.17
CA GLY A 159 14.91 0.90 0.61
C GLY A 159 14.76 -0.41 1.37
N ASN A 160 15.79 -0.88 2.08
CA ASN A 160 15.68 -2.07 2.94
C ASN A 160 14.63 -1.89 4.04
N ARG A 161 14.46 -0.68 4.56
CA ARG A 161 13.43 -0.37 5.55
C ARG A 161 12.03 -0.58 5.00
N LEU A 162 11.77 -0.15 3.76
CA LEU A 162 10.48 -0.37 3.10
C LEU A 162 10.12 -1.85 3.01
N LYS A 163 11.08 -2.72 2.67
CA LYS A 163 10.86 -4.18 2.60
C LYS A 163 10.46 -4.75 3.97
N ILE A 164 11.11 -4.29 5.03
CA ILE A 164 10.78 -4.69 6.42
C ILE A 164 9.38 -4.23 6.79
N ASP A 165 9.05 -2.97 6.55
CA ASP A 165 7.75 -2.40 6.89
C ASP A 165 6.62 -3.05 6.08
N PHE A 166 6.87 -3.38 4.81
CA PHE A 166 5.95 -4.14 3.98
C PHE A 166 5.75 -5.56 4.51
N SER A 167 6.81 -6.28 4.89
CA SER A 167 6.72 -7.62 5.48
C SER A 167 5.93 -7.62 6.78
N ASN A 168 6.13 -6.62 7.63
CA ASN A 168 5.37 -6.45 8.87
C ASN A 168 3.88 -6.21 8.58
N TYR A 169 3.58 -5.40 7.57
CA TYR A 169 2.21 -5.16 7.13
C TYR A 169 1.55 -6.46 6.63
N ILE A 170 2.22 -7.22 5.75
CA ILE A 170 1.70 -8.50 5.25
C ILE A 170 1.45 -9.50 6.40
N THR A 171 2.34 -9.55 7.38
CA THR A 171 2.14 -10.37 8.59
C THR A 171 0.85 -9.95 9.32
N SER A 172 0.59 -8.65 9.46
CA SER A 172 -0.63 -8.13 10.08
C SER A 172 -1.89 -8.48 9.29
N VAL A 173 -1.83 -8.42 7.96
CA VAL A 173 -2.92 -8.84 7.07
C VAL A 173 -3.26 -10.32 7.28
N LEU A 174 -2.25 -11.18 7.25
CA LEU A 174 -2.42 -12.63 7.44
C LEU A 174 -3.01 -12.98 8.81
N GLN A 175 -2.54 -12.31 9.87
CA GLN A 175 -3.09 -12.47 11.22
C GLN A 175 -4.54 -12.03 11.31
N ALA A 176 -4.93 -10.98 10.60
CA ALA A 176 -6.31 -10.51 10.57
C ALA A 176 -7.22 -11.51 9.85
N ILE A 177 -6.79 -12.04 8.71
CA ILE A 177 -7.55 -13.04 7.93
C ILE A 177 -7.73 -14.33 8.74
N ASN A 178 -6.66 -14.84 9.37
CA ASN A 178 -6.69 -16.10 10.13
C ASN A 178 -7.53 -16.04 11.41
N ARG A 179 -7.89 -14.86 11.90
CA ARG A 179 -8.81 -14.72 13.06
C ARG A 179 -10.28 -14.97 12.70
N TYR A 180 -10.61 -14.92 11.43
CA TYR A 180 -11.98 -15.11 10.93
C TYR A 180 -12.15 -16.45 10.19
N ALA A 181 -11.09 -17.24 10.06
CA ALA A 181 -11.09 -18.60 9.52
C ALA A 181 -11.12 -19.62 10.66
#